data_5a3401b633d3e2bd56ce148a934a111d
#
_entry.id   5a3401b633d3e2bd56ce148a934a111d
#
_cell.length_a   1.000
_cell.length_b   1.000
_cell.length_c   1.000
_cell.angle_alpha   90.00
_cell.angle_beta   90.00
_cell.angle_gamma   90.00
#
_symmetry.space_group_name_H-M   'P 1'
#
loop_
_entity.id
_entity.type
_entity.pdbx_description
1 polymer ?
#
loop_
_entity_poly.entity_id
_entity_poly.type
_entity_poly.pdbx_seq_one_letter_code
_entity_poly.pdbx_strand_id
1 'polypeptide(L)'
;MSDDRYLSFMSLRIFSAGLKHSMVAGKWPVFEEVFHGFEPHRVRAMADEDLEALMAEARIIRHWGKIKSVRANAATICEIREEAGGMGPWLAQWRTDQTVELWDQLTKRFTQLGGNSGPYFLRMVGKDSFNLTPYVLSALKHWKLYDGTGKGKRERAKVQEVFDALHGESGLPLCQISMTLAQSLD
;
A
#
# COMPACT_ATOMS: atom_id res chain seq x y z
N MET A 1 -6.55 8.82 -11.57
CA MET A 1 -6.79 7.37 -11.53
C MET A 1 -8.13 7.14 -10.87
N SER A 2 -8.95 6.22 -11.37
CA SER A 2 -10.28 5.90 -10.84
C SER A 2 -10.21 4.95 -9.62
N ASP A 3 -11.28 4.89 -8.82
CA ASP A 3 -11.31 4.12 -7.57
C ASP A 3 -11.20 2.60 -7.80
N ASP A 4 -11.69 2.09 -8.92
CA ASP A 4 -11.52 0.69 -9.32
C ASP A 4 -10.03 0.34 -9.50
N ARG A 5 -9.24 1.25 -10.08
CA ARG A 5 -7.80 1.05 -10.22
C ARG A 5 -7.07 1.12 -8.89
N TYR A 6 -7.49 2.01 -7.98
CA TYR A 6 -6.95 2.02 -6.60
C TYR A 6 -7.24 0.69 -5.88
N LEU A 7 -8.46 0.15 -5.99
CA LEU A 7 -8.80 -1.14 -5.39
C LEU A 7 -8.01 -2.29 -6.03
N SER A 8 -7.83 -2.28 -7.36
CA SER A 8 -7.03 -3.27 -8.08
C SER A 8 -5.58 -3.26 -7.60
N PHE A 9 -4.90 -2.09 -7.58
CA PHE A 9 -3.51 -1.99 -7.11
C PHE A 9 -3.35 -2.35 -5.62
N MET A 10 -4.30 -1.94 -4.79
CA MET A 10 -4.32 -2.32 -3.37
C MET A 10 -4.40 -3.84 -3.20
N SER A 11 -5.32 -4.47 -3.92
CA SER A 11 -5.49 -5.92 -3.92
C SER A 11 -4.25 -6.64 -4.47
N LEU A 12 -3.68 -6.15 -5.59
CA LEU A 12 -2.44 -6.67 -6.14
C LEU A 12 -1.30 -6.65 -5.11
N ARG A 13 -1.16 -5.55 -4.38
CA ARG A 13 -0.17 -5.45 -3.29
C ARG A 13 -0.44 -6.47 -2.18
N ILE A 14 -1.69 -6.60 -1.75
CA ILE A 14 -2.10 -7.54 -0.70
C ILE A 14 -1.81 -8.98 -1.12
N PHE A 15 -2.20 -9.37 -2.33
CA PHE A 15 -1.96 -10.72 -2.84
C PHE A 15 -0.47 -11.00 -3.07
N SER A 16 0.33 -10.01 -3.43
CA SER A 16 1.78 -10.13 -3.61
C SER A 16 2.56 -10.25 -2.29
N ALA A 17 1.96 -9.95 -1.14
CA ALA A 17 2.64 -10.10 0.14
C ALA A 17 2.99 -11.58 0.43
N GLY A 18 4.30 -11.87 0.54
CA GLY A 18 4.83 -13.22 0.75
C GLY A 18 4.94 -14.09 -0.51
N LEU A 19 4.67 -13.54 -1.71
CA LEU A 19 4.73 -14.26 -2.97
C LEU A 19 5.60 -13.53 -4.00
N LYS A 20 6.07 -14.26 -5.02
CA LYS A 20 6.76 -13.64 -6.17
C LYS A 20 5.79 -12.76 -6.96
N HIS A 21 6.14 -11.50 -7.13
CA HIS A 21 5.30 -10.51 -7.82
C HIS A 21 4.90 -10.96 -9.24
N SER A 22 5.83 -11.52 -10.02
CA SER A 22 5.57 -12.00 -11.38
C SER A 22 4.50 -13.10 -11.43
N MET A 23 4.48 -14.00 -10.44
CA MET A 23 3.46 -15.05 -10.35
C MET A 23 2.07 -14.47 -10.09
N VAL A 24 1.98 -13.46 -9.23
CA VAL A 24 0.70 -12.79 -8.93
C VAL A 24 0.24 -11.98 -10.12
N ALA A 25 1.14 -11.20 -10.73
CA ALA A 25 0.85 -10.39 -11.91
C ALA A 25 0.35 -11.24 -13.11
N GLY A 26 0.93 -12.43 -13.32
CA GLY A 26 0.47 -13.34 -14.38
C GLY A 26 -0.96 -13.86 -14.18
N LYS A 27 -1.46 -13.87 -12.95
CA LYS A 27 -2.84 -14.25 -12.62
C LYS A 27 -3.82 -13.07 -12.59
N TRP A 28 -3.31 -11.85 -12.68
CA TRP A 28 -4.10 -10.64 -12.41
C TRP A 28 -5.29 -10.45 -13.38
N PRO A 29 -5.22 -10.80 -14.68
CA PRO A 29 -6.39 -10.73 -15.55
C PRO A 29 -7.60 -11.52 -15.04
N VAL A 30 -7.36 -12.68 -14.40
CA VAL A 30 -8.45 -13.47 -13.81
C VAL A 30 -9.00 -12.80 -12.54
N PHE A 31 -8.14 -12.16 -11.74
CA PHE A 31 -8.62 -11.34 -10.61
C PHE A 31 -9.51 -10.19 -11.08
N GLU A 32 -9.15 -9.50 -12.18
CA GLU A 32 -10.00 -8.46 -12.78
C GLU A 32 -11.37 -9.03 -13.22
N GLU A 33 -11.39 -10.23 -13.79
CA GLU A 33 -12.63 -10.92 -14.19
C GLU A 33 -13.51 -11.21 -12.97
N VAL A 34 -12.99 -11.94 -11.98
CA VAL A 34 -13.79 -12.46 -10.86
C VAL A 34 -14.17 -11.39 -9.82
N PHE A 35 -13.46 -10.26 -9.78
CA PHE A 35 -13.80 -9.10 -8.95
C PHE A 35 -14.42 -7.96 -9.76
N HIS A 36 -15.06 -8.25 -10.90
CA HIS A 36 -15.84 -7.29 -11.70
C HIS A 36 -15.07 -6.01 -12.08
N GLY A 37 -13.79 -6.15 -12.50
CA GLY A 37 -12.91 -5.03 -12.81
C GLY A 37 -12.54 -4.19 -11.58
N PHE A 38 -12.71 -4.75 -10.39
CA PHE A 38 -12.54 -4.06 -9.10
C PHE A 38 -13.42 -2.80 -8.93
N GLU A 39 -14.58 -2.74 -9.60
CA GLU A 39 -15.53 -1.65 -9.41
C GLU A 39 -16.05 -1.69 -7.95
N PRO A 40 -15.81 -0.63 -7.12
CA PRO A 40 -16.02 -0.72 -5.68
C PRO A 40 -17.45 -1.05 -5.26
N HIS A 41 -18.48 -0.49 -5.92
CA HIS A 41 -19.87 -0.77 -5.57
C HIS A 41 -20.25 -2.22 -5.89
N ARG A 42 -19.76 -2.76 -7.01
CA ARG A 42 -20.03 -4.17 -7.37
C ARG A 42 -19.31 -5.13 -6.44
N VAL A 43 -18.02 -4.86 -6.14
CA VAL A 43 -17.24 -5.70 -5.22
C VAL A 43 -17.79 -5.65 -3.80
N ARG A 44 -18.19 -4.48 -3.30
CA ARG A 44 -18.85 -4.32 -1.99
C ARG A 44 -20.14 -5.13 -1.90
N ALA A 45 -20.87 -5.25 -3.00
CA ALA A 45 -22.17 -5.94 -3.06
C ALA A 45 -22.07 -7.46 -3.23
N MET A 46 -20.87 -8.03 -3.41
CA MET A 46 -20.67 -9.49 -3.49
C MET A 46 -21.17 -10.17 -2.22
N ALA A 47 -21.94 -11.24 -2.35
CA ALA A 47 -22.41 -12.05 -1.24
C ALA A 47 -21.27 -12.91 -0.64
N ASP A 48 -21.51 -13.49 0.53
CA ASP A 48 -20.52 -14.39 1.15
C ASP A 48 -20.31 -15.64 0.28
N GLU A 49 -21.36 -16.16 -0.32
CA GLU A 49 -21.36 -17.29 -1.23
C GLU A 49 -20.50 -17.03 -2.48
N ASP A 50 -20.53 -15.80 -3.02
CA ASP A 50 -19.67 -15.40 -4.14
C ASP A 50 -18.19 -15.47 -3.75
N LEU A 51 -17.84 -14.96 -2.57
CA LEU A 51 -16.47 -15.01 -2.07
C LEU A 51 -16.01 -16.44 -1.75
N GLU A 52 -16.91 -17.28 -1.21
CA GLU A 52 -16.63 -18.69 -0.96
C GLU A 52 -16.39 -19.45 -2.26
N ALA A 53 -17.16 -19.17 -3.31
CA ALA A 53 -16.96 -19.77 -4.63
C ALA A 53 -15.56 -19.45 -5.20
N LEU A 54 -14.98 -18.29 -4.89
CA LEU A 54 -13.61 -17.95 -5.30
C LEU A 54 -12.55 -18.84 -4.65
N MET A 55 -12.83 -19.51 -3.54
CA MET A 55 -11.92 -20.50 -2.94
C MET A 55 -11.84 -21.79 -3.77
N ALA A 56 -12.80 -22.04 -4.67
CA ALA A 56 -12.75 -23.14 -5.65
C ALA A 56 -12.09 -22.74 -6.98
N GLU A 57 -11.92 -21.44 -7.25
CA GLU A 57 -11.33 -20.93 -8.50
C GLU A 57 -9.80 -21.15 -8.53
N ALA A 58 -9.36 -22.15 -9.29
CA ALA A 58 -7.96 -22.56 -9.35
C ALA A 58 -7.05 -21.56 -10.08
N ARG A 59 -7.61 -20.69 -10.92
CA ARG A 59 -6.86 -19.69 -11.69
C ARG A 59 -6.35 -18.53 -10.84
N ILE A 60 -6.94 -18.29 -9.65
CA ILE A 60 -6.50 -17.24 -8.72
C ILE A 60 -5.67 -17.80 -7.56
N ILE A 61 -5.19 -16.89 -6.69
CA ILE A 61 -4.54 -17.25 -5.43
C ILE A 61 -5.61 -17.40 -4.36
N ARG A 62 -5.82 -18.63 -3.91
CA ARG A 62 -6.86 -19.00 -2.95
C ARG A 62 -6.39 -18.73 -1.52
N HIS A 63 -6.70 -17.58 -1.00
CA HIS A 63 -6.39 -17.19 0.39
C HIS A 63 -7.58 -16.43 0.97
N TRP A 64 -8.37 -17.09 1.80
CA TRP A 64 -9.64 -16.58 2.32
C TRP A 64 -9.54 -15.17 2.91
N GLY A 65 -8.55 -14.91 3.79
CA GLY A 65 -8.36 -13.60 4.39
C GLY A 65 -8.07 -12.49 3.38
N LYS A 66 -7.32 -12.78 2.30
CA LYS A 66 -7.05 -11.82 1.23
C LYS A 66 -8.27 -11.62 0.33
N ILE A 67 -9.02 -12.67 0.02
CA ILE A 67 -10.27 -12.58 -0.75
C ILE A 67 -11.29 -11.70 -0.01
N LYS A 68 -11.54 -11.95 1.27
CA LYS A 68 -12.43 -11.10 2.08
C LYS A 68 -11.97 -9.66 2.17
N SER A 69 -10.65 -9.41 2.20
CA SER A 69 -10.13 -8.05 2.29
C SER A 69 -10.47 -7.21 1.05
N VAL A 70 -10.65 -7.82 -0.13
CA VAL A 70 -11.03 -7.07 -1.34
C VAL A 70 -12.40 -6.41 -1.15
N ARG A 71 -13.41 -7.17 -0.69
CA ARG A 71 -14.75 -6.63 -0.41
C ARG A 71 -14.74 -5.59 0.72
N ALA A 72 -14.03 -5.86 1.80
CA ALA A 72 -13.92 -4.92 2.91
C ALA A 72 -13.28 -3.59 2.47
N ASN A 73 -12.22 -3.66 1.68
CA ASN A 73 -11.53 -2.48 1.16
C ASN A 73 -12.37 -1.73 0.11
N ALA A 74 -13.18 -2.44 -0.68
CA ALA A 74 -14.15 -1.83 -1.58
C ALA A 74 -15.19 -1.00 -0.83
N ALA A 75 -15.70 -1.50 0.30
CA ALA A 75 -16.63 -0.75 1.16
C ALA A 75 -15.96 0.53 1.68
N THR A 76 -14.73 0.45 2.18
CA THR A 76 -13.97 1.62 2.65
C THR A 76 -13.73 2.64 1.53
N ILE A 77 -13.47 2.19 0.30
CA ILE A 77 -13.31 3.11 -0.86
C ILE A 77 -14.62 3.82 -1.16
N CYS A 78 -15.77 3.13 -1.06
CA CYS A 78 -17.08 3.79 -1.22
C CYS A 78 -17.31 4.87 -0.14
N GLU A 79 -16.97 4.60 1.12
CA GLU A 79 -17.01 5.59 2.20
C GLU A 79 -16.11 6.80 1.90
N ILE A 80 -14.86 6.56 1.48
CA ILE A 80 -13.92 7.63 1.11
C ILE A 80 -14.44 8.45 -0.08
N ARG A 81 -15.15 7.83 -1.03
CA ARG A 81 -15.79 8.54 -2.13
C ARG A 81 -16.85 9.52 -1.62
N GLU A 82 -17.64 9.13 -0.64
CA GLU A 82 -18.64 10.01 -0.01
C GLU A 82 -17.98 11.13 0.81
N GLU A 83 -16.90 10.82 1.53
CA GLU A 83 -16.18 11.76 2.41
C GLU A 83 -15.34 12.79 1.64
N ALA A 84 -14.62 12.36 0.60
CA ALA A 84 -13.55 13.13 -0.04
C ALA A 84 -13.60 13.17 -1.58
N GLY A 85 -14.64 12.62 -2.19
CA GLY A 85 -14.77 12.56 -3.65
C GLY A 85 -13.96 11.45 -4.32
N GLY A 86 -13.38 10.50 -3.56
CA GLY A 86 -12.67 9.32 -4.03
C GLY A 86 -11.24 9.18 -3.49
N MET A 87 -10.61 8.06 -3.81
CA MET A 87 -9.25 7.75 -3.33
C MET A 87 -8.19 8.75 -3.79
N GLY A 88 -8.29 9.24 -5.02
CA GLY A 88 -7.33 10.22 -5.54
C GLY A 88 -7.33 11.52 -4.72
N PRO A 89 -8.45 12.22 -4.58
CA PRO A 89 -8.57 13.40 -3.73
C PRO A 89 -8.19 13.12 -2.27
N TRP A 90 -8.59 11.97 -1.72
CA TRP A 90 -8.25 11.60 -0.35
C TRP A 90 -6.73 11.43 -0.16
N LEU A 91 -6.02 10.81 -1.10
CA LEU A 91 -4.56 10.70 -1.04
C LEU A 91 -3.87 12.05 -1.28
N ALA A 92 -4.43 12.91 -2.13
CA ALA A 92 -3.83 14.21 -2.49
C ALA A 92 -3.78 15.19 -1.32
N GLN A 93 -4.72 15.12 -0.37
CA GLN A 93 -4.73 16.00 0.80
C GLN A 93 -3.56 15.78 1.77
N TRP A 94 -2.91 14.61 1.72
CA TRP A 94 -1.79 14.28 2.59
C TRP A 94 -0.49 14.89 2.06
N ARG A 95 0.17 15.69 2.88
CA ARG A 95 1.46 16.30 2.56
C ARG A 95 2.60 15.30 2.74
N THR A 96 3.75 15.61 2.17
CA THR A 96 4.97 14.76 2.23
C THR A 96 5.43 14.53 3.66
N ASP A 97 5.36 15.57 4.52
CA ASP A 97 5.71 15.49 5.94
C ASP A 97 4.68 14.73 6.81
N GLN A 98 3.61 14.24 6.21
CA GLN A 98 2.56 13.44 6.85
C GLN A 98 2.56 11.96 6.37
N THR A 99 3.64 11.50 5.76
CA THR A 99 3.71 10.16 5.17
C THR A 99 3.46 9.05 6.20
N VAL A 100 4.06 9.14 7.37
CA VAL A 100 3.86 8.14 8.44
C VAL A 100 2.43 8.16 8.99
N GLU A 101 1.83 9.33 9.10
CA GLU A 101 0.43 9.46 9.51
C GLU A 101 -0.52 8.84 8.46
N LEU A 102 -0.24 9.05 7.17
CA LEU A 102 -0.97 8.38 6.09
C LEU A 102 -0.85 6.85 6.18
N TRP A 103 0.33 6.30 6.51
CA TRP A 103 0.47 4.85 6.73
C TRP A 103 -0.41 4.34 7.88
N ASP A 104 -0.49 5.11 8.96
CA ASP A 104 -1.34 4.77 10.11
C ASP A 104 -2.83 4.80 9.71
N GLN A 105 -3.24 5.77 8.89
CA GLN A 105 -4.60 5.83 8.34
C GLN A 105 -4.91 4.67 7.39
N LEU A 106 -3.98 4.31 6.51
CA LEU A 106 -4.13 3.13 5.66
C LEU A 106 -4.29 1.85 6.48
N THR A 107 -3.46 1.68 7.51
CA THR A 107 -3.53 0.51 8.41
C THR A 107 -4.84 0.47 9.18
N LYS A 108 -5.36 1.63 9.60
CA LYS A 108 -6.60 1.74 10.39
C LYS A 108 -7.86 1.51 9.56
N ARG A 109 -7.88 2.08 8.34
CA ARG A 109 -9.08 2.06 7.49
C ARG A 109 -9.18 0.82 6.61
N PHE A 110 -8.06 0.27 6.17
CA PHE A 110 -8.02 -0.82 5.20
C PHE A 110 -7.51 -2.13 5.79
N THR A 111 -8.11 -3.21 5.35
CA THR A 111 -7.71 -4.57 5.73
C THR A 111 -6.46 -4.99 4.95
N GLN A 112 -5.46 -5.58 5.64
CA GLN A 112 -4.22 -6.12 5.05
C GLN A 112 -3.24 -5.04 4.49
N LEU A 113 -3.41 -3.76 4.80
CA LEU A 113 -2.47 -2.68 4.44
C LEU A 113 -1.51 -2.27 5.57
N GLY A 114 -1.38 -3.07 6.60
CA GLY A 114 -0.39 -2.84 7.67
C GLY A 114 1.05 -3.11 7.25
N GLY A 115 2.00 -2.70 8.11
CA GLY A 115 3.44 -2.86 7.87
C GLY A 115 3.91 -2.15 6.59
N ASN A 116 4.67 -2.86 5.76
CA ASN A 116 5.16 -2.30 4.49
C ASN A 116 4.12 -2.33 3.35
N SER A 117 2.94 -2.95 3.54
CA SER A 117 1.95 -3.04 2.45
C SER A 117 1.40 -1.67 2.06
N GLY A 118 1.09 -0.80 3.04
CA GLY A 118 0.66 0.58 2.80
C GLY A 118 1.69 1.39 2.01
N PRO A 119 2.93 1.55 2.48
CA PRO A 119 4.01 2.24 1.75
C PRO A 119 4.22 1.74 0.32
N TYR A 120 4.24 0.43 0.11
CA TYR A 120 4.36 -0.13 -1.24
C TYR A 120 3.14 0.19 -2.12
N PHE A 121 1.92 0.11 -1.56
CA PHE A 121 0.72 0.49 -2.28
C PHE A 121 0.78 1.97 -2.72
N LEU A 122 1.17 2.89 -1.84
CA LEU A 122 1.30 4.31 -2.17
C LEU A 122 2.22 4.53 -3.38
N ARG A 123 3.38 3.87 -3.40
CA ARG A 123 4.30 3.94 -4.55
C ARG A 123 3.71 3.36 -5.83
N MET A 124 2.95 2.27 -5.75
CA MET A 124 2.29 1.67 -6.92
C MET A 124 1.26 2.62 -7.55
N VAL A 125 0.64 3.48 -6.75
CA VAL A 125 -0.37 4.44 -7.23
C VAL A 125 0.18 5.86 -7.46
N GLY A 126 1.50 6.03 -7.38
CA GLY A 126 2.18 7.29 -7.67
C GLY A 126 2.13 8.33 -6.54
N LYS A 127 1.72 7.94 -5.32
CA LYS A 127 1.85 8.78 -4.13
C LYS A 127 3.27 8.69 -3.60
N ASP A 128 3.95 9.84 -3.50
CA ASP A 128 5.31 9.87 -2.95
C ASP A 128 5.34 9.36 -1.51
N SER A 129 6.22 8.40 -1.26
CA SER A 129 6.39 7.73 0.04
C SER A 129 7.73 7.02 0.09
N PHE A 130 8.40 7.07 1.21
CA PHE A 130 9.53 6.19 1.46
C PHE A 130 9.08 4.79 1.90
N ASN A 131 9.97 3.80 1.80
CA ASN A 131 9.76 2.45 2.32
C ASN A 131 10.84 2.11 3.34
N LEU A 132 10.47 1.61 4.50
CA LEU A 132 11.41 1.15 5.53
C LEU A 132 11.75 -0.33 5.31
N THR A 133 12.54 -0.59 4.26
CA THR A 133 13.11 -1.93 4.04
C THR A 133 14.30 -2.15 4.97
N PRO A 134 14.74 -3.41 5.20
CA PRO A 134 15.97 -3.69 5.93
C PRO A 134 17.19 -2.94 5.34
N TYR A 135 17.27 -2.82 4.02
CA TYR A 135 18.35 -2.10 3.34
C TYR A 135 18.33 -0.60 3.67
N VAL A 136 17.15 0.04 3.63
CA VAL A 136 17.01 1.45 4.01
C VAL A 136 17.39 1.66 5.47
N LEU A 137 16.92 0.82 6.39
CA LEU A 137 17.28 0.91 7.81
C LEU A 137 18.78 0.71 8.04
N SER A 138 19.41 -0.24 7.35
CA SER A 138 20.86 -0.45 7.40
C SER A 138 21.63 0.77 6.90
N ALA A 139 21.19 1.39 5.79
CA ALA A 139 21.82 2.59 5.26
C ALA A 139 21.66 3.78 6.22
N LEU A 140 20.46 4.01 6.77
CA LEU A 140 20.23 5.07 7.75
C LEU A 140 21.17 4.93 8.97
N LYS A 141 21.38 3.70 9.45
CA LYS A 141 22.30 3.39 10.54
C LYS A 141 23.76 3.61 10.14
N HIS A 142 24.17 3.12 8.96
CA HIS A 142 25.53 3.27 8.45
C HIS A 142 25.93 4.75 8.33
N TRP A 143 25.06 5.56 7.78
CA TRP A 143 25.28 7.00 7.61
C TRP A 143 25.01 7.82 8.87
N LYS A 144 24.72 7.16 10.03
CA LYS A 144 24.45 7.78 11.33
C LYS A 144 23.27 8.76 11.33
N LEU A 145 22.32 8.55 10.44
CA LEU A 145 21.10 9.37 10.32
C LEU A 145 20.00 8.88 11.29
N TYR A 146 19.95 7.56 11.52
CA TYR A 146 18.98 6.94 12.43
C TYR A 146 19.48 5.54 12.84
N ASP A 147 19.37 5.20 14.13
CA ASP A 147 19.84 3.92 14.69
C ASP A 147 18.74 3.11 15.41
N GLY A 148 17.49 3.29 15.00
CA GLY A 148 16.34 2.55 15.57
C GLY A 148 15.84 1.43 14.68
N THR A 149 14.76 0.79 15.12
CA THR A 149 14.12 -0.33 14.41
C THR A 149 13.09 0.11 13.36
N GLY A 150 12.68 1.39 13.36
CA GLY A 150 11.57 1.89 12.55
C GLY A 150 10.19 1.32 12.93
N LYS A 151 10.10 0.59 14.06
CA LYS A 151 8.86 -0.04 14.50
C LYS A 151 8.14 0.80 15.55
N GLY A 152 6.81 0.87 15.41
CA GLY A 152 5.98 1.65 16.33
C GLY A 152 5.95 3.16 15.98
N LYS A 153 4.95 3.85 16.53
CA LYS A 153 4.64 5.24 16.17
C LYS A 153 5.80 6.20 16.44
N ARG A 154 6.44 6.10 17.60
CA ARG A 154 7.56 6.98 18.00
C ARG A 154 8.77 6.84 17.07
N GLU A 155 9.14 5.61 16.73
CA GLU A 155 10.28 5.34 15.87
C GLU A 155 10.02 5.80 14.43
N ARG A 156 8.81 5.58 13.92
CA ARG A 156 8.42 6.05 12.58
C ARG A 156 8.38 7.57 12.49
N ALA A 157 7.97 8.27 13.55
CA ALA A 157 8.03 9.74 13.59
C ALA A 157 9.47 10.25 13.45
N LYS A 158 10.44 9.66 14.18
CA LYS A 158 11.86 10.01 14.02
C LYS A 158 12.39 9.76 12.60
N VAL A 159 11.96 8.65 11.98
CA VAL A 159 12.33 8.37 10.59
C VAL A 159 11.71 9.39 9.64
N GLN A 160 10.46 9.83 9.86
CA GLN A 160 9.84 10.91 9.09
C GLN A 160 10.70 12.18 9.16
N GLU A 161 11.13 12.60 10.35
CA GLU A 161 11.99 13.77 10.54
C GLU A 161 13.30 13.67 9.72
N VAL A 162 13.91 12.47 9.67
CA VAL A 162 15.12 12.24 8.86
C VAL A 162 14.82 12.37 7.36
N PHE A 163 13.72 11.78 6.89
CA PHE A 163 13.34 11.89 5.49
C PHE A 163 12.93 13.31 5.09
N ASP A 164 12.30 14.05 5.99
CA ASP A 164 11.95 15.46 5.77
C ASP A 164 13.20 16.35 5.65
N ALA A 165 14.21 16.12 6.50
CA ALA A 165 15.50 16.79 6.40
C ALA A 165 16.21 16.49 5.07
N LEU A 166 16.32 15.20 4.70
CA LEU A 166 16.92 14.78 3.44
C LEU A 166 16.17 15.33 2.22
N HIS A 167 14.84 15.39 2.27
CA HIS A 167 14.01 16.01 1.23
C HIS A 167 14.28 17.51 1.13
N GLY A 168 14.31 18.22 2.27
CA GLY A 168 14.59 19.64 2.32
C GLY A 168 15.98 20.02 1.78
N GLU A 169 17.00 19.22 2.08
CA GLU A 169 18.38 19.46 1.61
C GLU A 169 18.59 19.09 0.13
N SER A 170 18.01 17.99 -0.32
CA SER A 170 18.26 17.45 -1.67
C SER A 170 17.26 17.90 -2.73
N GLY A 171 16.05 18.29 -2.33
CA GLY A 171 14.91 18.53 -3.23
C GLY A 171 14.36 17.25 -3.88
N LEU A 172 14.89 16.07 -3.55
CA LEU A 172 14.47 14.80 -4.14
C LEU A 172 13.18 14.29 -3.48
N PRO A 173 12.27 13.64 -4.25
CA PRO A 173 11.11 12.94 -3.69
C PRO A 173 11.52 11.86 -2.68
N LEU A 174 10.68 11.59 -1.67
CA LEU A 174 10.91 10.58 -0.64
C LEU A 174 11.17 9.18 -1.22
N CYS A 175 10.47 8.83 -2.30
CA CYS A 175 10.67 7.55 -2.98
C CYS A 175 12.08 7.43 -3.59
N GLN A 176 12.64 8.50 -4.14
CA GLN A 176 14.01 8.52 -4.69
C GLN A 176 15.04 8.46 -3.57
N ILE A 177 14.87 9.25 -2.50
CA ILE A 177 15.73 9.19 -1.30
C ILE A 177 15.77 7.76 -0.74
N SER A 178 14.59 7.14 -0.60
CA SER A 178 14.47 5.75 -0.12
C SER A 178 15.19 4.75 -1.04
N MET A 179 15.13 4.92 -2.37
CA MET A 179 15.84 4.07 -3.33
C MET A 179 17.36 4.28 -3.26
N THR A 180 17.80 5.53 -3.21
CA THR A 180 19.23 5.87 -3.10
C THR A 180 19.83 5.28 -1.83
N LEU A 181 19.15 5.44 -0.69
CA LEU A 181 19.59 4.81 0.58
C LEU A 181 19.66 3.29 0.46
N ALA A 182 18.65 2.63 -0.13
CA ALA A 182 18.64 1.18 -0.28
C ALA A 182 19.82 0.63 -1.10
N GLN A 183 20.37 1.43 -2.01
CA GLN A 183 21.48 1.07 -2.91
C GLN A 183 22.84 1.64 -2.47
N SER A 184 22.90 2.44 -1.40
CA SER A 184 24.11 3.15 -1.00
C SER A 184 25.14 2.30 -0.25
N LEU A 185 24.84 1.04 0.02
CA LEU A 185 25.73 0.09 0.74
C LEU A 185 26.15 -1.11 -0.14
N ASP A 186 25.81 -1.10 -1.44
CA ASP A 186 26.21 -2.14 -2.41
C ASP A 186 27.61 -1.88 -2.97
#